data_a5a920a508f687ef486f2d3595013f50
#
_entry.id   a5a920a508f687ef486f2d3595013f50
#
_cell.length_a   1.000
_cell.length_b   1.000
_cell.length_c   1.000
_cell.angle_alpha   90.00
_cell.angle_beta   90.00
_cell.angle_gamma   90.00
#
_symmetry.space_group_name_H-M   'P 1'
#
loop_
_entity.id
_entity.type
_entity.pdbx_description
1 polymer ?
#
loop_
_entity_poly.entity_id
_entity_poly.type
_entity_poly.pdbx_seq_one_letter_code
_entity_poly.pdbx_strand_id
1 'polypeptide(L)'
;FLISSNAGPSAVAGKKCSENFFNVAFQNDMMPEGMGKYMTAKKISNVYLMAPNYQAGKDMLKGFKRMFKGKITGEVYTKLGQKDYQAEISALRAAKPSAVFVFLPGGMGINFVKQYAQAGLSSKIPLYSAYTVDAISLPALKDAAVGTFGVQHWSPDLGNSVNRRFVSDYRKKYGKT
;
A
#
# COMPACT_ATOMS: atom_id res chain seq x y z
N PHE A 1 16.70 4.40 24.56
CA PHE A 1 15.49 3.74 24.09
C PHE A 1 14.97 4.45 22.84
N LEU A 2 14.58 3.68 21.80
CA LEU A 2 13.95 4.18 20.58
C LEU A 2 12.54 3.59 20.48
N ILE A 3 11.53 4.45 20.40
CA ILE A 3 10.14 4.04 20.22
C ILE A 3 9.69 4.49 18.83
N SER A 4 9.29 3.54 17.98
CA SER A 4 8.72 3.82 16.68
C SER A 4 7.19 3.76 16.75
N SER A 5 6.55 4.87 16.39
CA SER A 5 5.07 4.97 16.34
C SER A 5 4.50 4.77 14.93
N ASN A 6 5.35 4.60 13.92
CA ASN A 6 4.90 4.47 12.53
C ASN A 6 5.73 3.46 11.73
N ALA A 7 7.06 3.60 11.71
CA ALA A 7 7.91 2.71 10.93
C ALA A 7 8.12 1.36 11.63
N GLY A 8 7.75 0.28 10.96
CA GLY A 8 7.88 -1.09 11.48
C GLY A 8 8.70 -2.01 10.57
N PRO A 9 10.03 -1.79 10.42
CA PRO A 9 10.87 -2.64 9.58
C PRO A 9 10.81 -4.09 10.05
N SER A 10 10.46 -5.03 9.16
CA SER A 10 10.27 -6.44 9.51
C SER A 10 11.52 -7.08 10.13
N ALA A 11 12.72 -6.60 9.75
CA ALA A 11 13.97 -7.13 10.27
C ALA A 11 14.19 -6.89 11.78
N VAL A 12 13.65 -5.80 12.35
CA VAL A 12 13.80 -5.50 13.79
C VAL A 12 12.83 -6.29 14.68
N ALA A 13 11.81 -6.90 14.08
CA ALA A 13 10.95 -7.87 14.76
C ALA A 13 11.53 -9.29 14.77
N GLY A 14 12.78 -9.46 14.33
CA GLY A 14 13.46 -10.75 14.25
C GLY A 14 14.97 -10.62 14.36
N LYS A 15 15.71 -11.08 13.36
CA LYS A 15 17.18 -11.20 13.39
C LYS A 15 17.98 -9.92 13.58
N LYS A 16 17.37 -8.75 13.50
CA LYS A 16 17.98 -7.45 13.81
C LYS A 16 17.27 -6.77 15.00
N CYS A 17 16.65 -7.55 15.88
CA CYS A 17 16.04 -7.01 17.09
C CYS A 17 17.11 -6.33 17.97
N SER A 18 16.68 -5.34 18.72
CA SER A 18 17.49 -4.60 19.68
C SER A 18 16.67 -4.43 20.96
N GLU A 19 17.30 -4.67 22.11
CA GLU A 19 16.68 -4.50 23.43
C GLU A 19 16.23 -3.06 23.72
N ASN A 20 16.78 -2.09 22.98
CA ASN A 20 16.47 -0.68 23.13
C ASN A 20 15.49 -0.15 22.08
N PHE A 21 14.93 -1.01 21.21
CA PHE A 21 13.96 -0.63 20.17
C PHE A 21 12.57 -1.20 20.47
N PHE A 22 11.59 -0.32 20.52
CA PHE A 22 10.19 -0.66 20.76
C PHE A 22 9.34 -0.16 19.58
N ASN A 23 8.61 -1.07 18.95
CA ASN A 23 7.65 -0.70 17.93
C ASN A 23 6.23 -0.77 18.50
N VAL A 24 5.55 0.37 18.53
CA VAL A 24 4.15 0.50 18.98
C VAL A 24 3.18 0.72 17.82
N ALA A 25 3.65 0.48 16.59
CA ALA A 25 2.87 0.52 15.36
C ALA A 25 2.70 -0.89 14.77
N PHE A 26 2.47 -0.98 13.49
CA PHE A 26 2.39 -2.21 12.71
C PHE A 26 3.78 -2.64 12.21
N GLN A 27 3.91 -3.90 11.84
CA GLN A 27 5.05 -4.39 11.07
C GLN A 27 4.77 -4.19 9.56
N ASN A 28 5.78 -3.79 8.80
CA ASN A 28 5.61 -3.39 7.39
C ASN A 28 4.93 -4.46 6.50
N ASP A 29 5.17 -5.74 6.75
CA ASP A 29 4.64 -6.83 5.93
C ASP A 29 3.20 -7.26 6.28
N MET A 30 2.63 -6.81 7.40
CA MET A 30 1.28 -7.23 7.83
C MET A 30 0.18 -6.77 6.85
N MET A 31 0.19 -5.51 6.42
CA MET A 31 -0.84 -4.98 5.53
C MET A 31 -0.81 -5.64 4.14
N PRO A 32 0.35 -5.75 3.48
CA PRO A 32 0.43 -6.43 2.20
C PRO A 32 0.14 -7.93 2.28
N GLU A 33 0.39 -8.61 3.39
CA GLU A 33 -0.09 -9.99 3.63
C GLU A 33 -1.62 -10.06 3.55
N GLY A 34 -2.32 -9.14 4.22
CA GLY A 34 -3.77 -9.02 4.14
C GLY A 34 -4.26 -8.83 2.71
N MET A 35 -3.60 -7.95 1.94
CA MET A 35 -3.93 -7.73 0.54
C MET A 35 -3.66 -8.97 -0.32
N GLY A 36 -2.52 -9.64 -0.14
CA GLY A 36 -2.21 -10.89 -0.85
C GLY A 36 -3.23 -11.98 -0.61
N LYS A 37 -3.68 -12.14 0.65
CA LYS A 37 -4.75 -13.05 1.04
C LYS A 37 -6.09 -12.67 0.38
N TYR A 38 -6.45 -11.39 0.42
CA TYR A 38 -7.66 -10.87 -0.20
C TYR A 38 -7.69 -11.12 -1.70
N MET A 39 -6.62 -10.78 -2.42
CA MET A 39 -6.52 -10.99 -3.87
C MET A 39 -6.54 -12.47 -4.23
N THR A 40 -5.96 -13.34 -3.41
CA THR A 40 -6.07 -14.81 -3.56
C THR A 40 -7.52 -15.27 -3.42
N ALA A 41 -8.24 -14.81 -2.39
CA ALA A 41 -9.65 -15.13 -2.19
C ALA A 41 -10.55 -14.62 -3.34
N LYS A 42 -10.18 -13.49 -3.96
CA LYS A 42 -10.81 -12.95 -5.17
C LYS A 42 -10.41 -13.68 -6.46
N LYS A 43 -9.59 -14.73 -6.35
CA LYS A 43 -9.12 -15.55 -7.49
C LYS A 43 -8.38 -14.74 -8.56
N ILE A 44 -7.67 -13.67 -8.17
CA ILE A 44 -6.80 -12.92 -9.07
C ILE A 44 -5.68 -13.85 -9.54
N SER A 45 -5.61 -14.10 -10.85
CA SER A 45 -4.71 -15.13 -11.40
C SER A 45 -3.24 -14.70 -11.43
N ASN A 46 -3.00 -13.41 -11.67
CA ASN A 46 -1.65 -12.88 -11.74
C ASN A 46 -1.60 -11.39 -11.40
N VAL A 47 -0.42 -10.91 -10.98
CA VAL A 47 -0.23 -9.53 -10.51
C VAL A 47 1.15 -9.00 -10.91
N TYR A 48 1.21 -7.70 -11.18
CA TYR A 48 2.45 -6.93 -11.31
C TYR A 48 2.70 -6.17 -10.00
N LEU A 49 3.92 -6.22 -9.48
CA LEU A 49 4.31 -5.64 -8.20
C LEU A 49 5.22 -4.43 -8.37
N MET A 50 5.00 -3.36 -7.60
CA MET A 50 5.87 -2.19 -7.61
C MET A 50 6.00 -1.57 -6.22
N ALA A 51 7.24 -1.22 -5.84
CA ALA A 51 7.54 -0.49 -4.61
C ALA A 51 8.85 0.30 -4.76
N PRO A 52 9.11 1.33 -3.94
CA PRO A 52 10.40 2.01 -3.97
C PRO A 52 11.49 1.13 -3.36
N ASN A 53 12.71 1.28 -3.88
CA ASN A 53 13.88 0.47 -3.48
C ASN A 53 14.46 0.90 -2.14
N TYR A 54 13.76 0.58 -1.05
CA TYR A 54 14.24 0.74 0.32
C TYR A 54 13.61 -0.35 1.22
N GLN A 55 13.97 -0.38 2.51
CA GLN A 55 13.57 -1.47 3.39
C GLN A 55 12.05 -1.71 3.43
N ALA A 56 11.25 -0.65 3.59
CA ALA A 56 9.80 -0.83 3.64
C ALA A 56 9.23 -1.35 2.30
N GLY A 57 9.73 -0.88 1.16
CA GLY A 57 9.30 -1.41 -0.14
C GLY A 57 9.58 -2.89 -0.29
N LYS A 58 10.76 -3.35 0.15
CA LYS A 58 11.13 -4.78 0.16
C LYS A 58 10.26 -5.60 1.09
N ASP A 59 10.00 -5.09 2.30
CA ASP A 59 9.12 -5.75 3.28
C ASP A 59 7.69 -5.88 2.73
N MET A 60 7.16 -4.81 2.11
CA MET A 60 5.82 -4.78 1.54
C MET A 60 5.63 -5.82 0.43
N LEU A 61 6.54 -5.87 -0.55
CA LEU A 61 6.41 -6.86 -1.62
C LEU A 61 6.67 -8.29 -1.12
N LYS A 62 7.57 -8.47 -0.17
CA LYS A 62 7.80 -9.77 0.46
C LYS A 62 6.57 -10.25 1.23
N GLY A 63 5.94 -9.40 2.03
CA GLY A 63 4.71 -9.72 2.76
C GLY A 63 3.59 -10.11 1.81
N PHE A 64 3.36 -9.32 0.77
CA PHE A 64 2.37 -9.62 -0.26
C PHE A 64 2.58 -11.02 -0.88
N LYS A 65 3.80 -11.30 -1.34
CA LYS A 65 4.16 -12.59 -1.97
C LYS A 65 3.97 -13.81 -1.05
N ARG A 66 4.09 -13.62 0.26
CA ARG A 66 3.88 -14.71 1.25
C ARG A 66 2.46 -15.24 1.22
N MET A 67 1.48 -14.38 0.99
CA MET A 67 0.05 -14.74 1.06
C MET A 67 -0.65 -14.80 -0.30
N PHE A 68 -0.09 -14.20 -1.33
CA PHE A 68 -0.64 -14.28 -2.68
C PHE A 68 -0.27 -15.60 -3.36
N LYS A 69 -1.27 -16.31 -3.90
CA LYS A 69 -1.10 -17.63 -4.50
C LYS A 69 -1.14 -17.62 -6.04
N GLY A 70 -1.37 -16.45 -6.65
CA GLY A 70 -1.34 -16.30 -8.10
C GLY A 70 0.09 -16.10 -8.64
N LYS A 71 0.21 -15.91 -9.95
CA LYS A 71 1.48 -15.68 -10.62
C LYS A 71 1.95 -14.22 -10.47
N ILE A 72 3.23 -13.99 -10.24
CA ILE A 72 3.86 -12.67 -10.34
C ILE A 72 4.36 -12.49 -11.79
N THR A 73 3.80 -11.51 -12.51
CA THR A 73 4.17 -11.23 -13.91
C THR A 73 5.31 -10.23 -14.03
N GLY A 74 5.60 -9.49 -12.97
CA GLY A 74 6.72 -8.58 -12.87
C GLY A 74 6.84 -8.02 -11.47
N GLU A 75 8.06 -7.69 -11.08
CA GLU A 75 8.38 -7.07 -9.79
C GLU A 75 9.41 -5.97 -10.04
N VAL A 76 9.07 -4.74 -9.69
CA VAL A 76 9.90 -3.56 -9.93
C VAL A 76 10.11 -2.77 -8.64
N TYR A 77 11.37 -2.42 -8.41
CA TYR A 77 11.77 -1.49 -7.36
C TYR A 77 12.18 -0.16 -8.00
N THR A 78 11.36 0.87 -7.78
CA THR A 78 11.58 2.21 -8.32
C THR A 78 12.56 3.01 -7.48
N LYS A 79 13.11 4.09 -8.02
CA LYS A 79 13.94 5.02 -7.26
C LYS A 79 13.10 5.68 -6.16
N LEU A 80 13.68 5.81 -4.96
CA LEU A 80 13.02 6.54 -3.86
C LEU A 80 12.85 8.01 -4.27
N GLY A 81 11.63 8.54 -4.14
CA GLY A 81 11.30 9.90 -4.56
C GLY A 81 11.03 10.06 -6.06
N GLN A 82 10.90 8.95 -6.81
CA GLN A 82 10.59 8.98 -8.25
C GLN A 82 9.30 9.77 -8.53
N LYS A 83 9.29 10.56 -9.61
CA LYS A 83 8.15 11.40 -10.02
C LYS A 83 7.55 10.97 -11.35
N ASP A 84 8.34 10.36 -12.22
CA ASP A 84 7.91 9.89 -13.56
C ASP A 84 7.91 8.36 -13.59
N TYR A 85 6.79 7.78 -14.04
CA TYR A 85 6.53 6.35 -14.07
C TYR A 85 6.21 5.82 -15.47
N GLN A 86 6.51 6.57 -16.54
CA GLN A 86 6.17 6.17 -17.90
C GLN A 86 6.85 4.86 -18.33
N ALA A 87 8.09 4.65 -17.89
CA ALA A 87 8.83 3.42 -18.17
C ALA A 87 8.18 2.21 -17.48
N GLU A 88 7.83 2.35 -16.20
CA GLU A 88 7.18 1.30 -15.40
C GLU A 88 5.77 1.01 -15.94
N ILE A 89 5.02 2.03 -16.32
CA ILE A 89 3.69 1.89 -16.94
C ILE A 89 3.78 1.15 -18.29
N SER A 90 4.81 1.43 -19.09
CA SER A 90 5.05 0.74 -20.35
C SER A 90 5.40 -0.74 -20.13
N ALA A 91 6.28 -1.04 -19.16
CA ALA A 91 6.64 -2.40 -18.78
C ALA A 91 5.43 -3.17 -18.23
N LEU A 92 4.60 -2.52 -17.40
CA LEU A 92 3.37 -3.08 -16.88
C LEU A 92 2.38 -3.44 -17.99
N ARG A 93 2.20 -2.56 -19.00
CA ARG A 93 1.37 -2.85 -20.19
C ARG A 93 1.88 -4.07 -20.95
N ALA A 94 3.19 -4.17 -21.14
CA ALA A 94 3.80 -5.32 -21.84
C ALA A 94 3.60 -6.64 -21.06
N ALA A 95 3.64 -6.59 -19.74
CA ALA A 95 3.43 -7.74 -18.88
C ALA A 95 1.97 -8.26 -18.82
N LYS A 96 0.99 -7.45 -19.25
CA LYS A 96 -0.46 -7.76 -19.31
C LYS A 96 -0.99 -8.44 -18.02
N PRO A 97 -0.78 -7.85 -16.85
CA PRO A 97 -1.25 -8.46 -15.59
C PRO A 97 -2.76 -8.34 -15.46
N SER A 98 -3.37 -9.26 -14.68
CA SER A 98 -4.79 -9.17 -14.29
C SER A 98 -5.04 -8.11 -13.23
N ALA A 99 -4.01 -7.73 -12.48
CA ALA A 99 -4.05 -6.69 -11.44
C ALA A 99 -2.66 -6.14 -11.16
N VAL A 100 -2.61 -4.99 -10.52
CA VAL A 100 -1.36 -4.36 -10.04
C VAL A 100 -1.43 -4.20 -8.53
N PHE A 101 -0.36 -4.52 -7.82
CA PHE A 101 -0.20 -4.16 -6.41
C PHE A 101 0.98 -3.24 -6.23
N VAL A 102 0.75 -2.11 -5.56
CA VAL A 102 1.79 -1.11 -5.32
C VAL A 102 1.88 -0.70 -3.85
N PHE A 103 3.09 -0.37 -3.44
CA PHE A 103 3.38 0.40 -2.25
C PHE A 103 4.21 1.62 -2.66
N LEU A 104 3.58 2.76 -2.80
CA LEU A 104 4.19 4.03 -3.23
C LEU A 104 3.66 5.15 -2.33
N PRO A 105 4.21 5.34 -1.12
CA PRO A 105 3.66 6.30 -0.17
C PRO A 105 3.88 7.76 -0.58
N GLY A 106 2.92 8.63 -0.20
CA GLY A 106 3.00 10.07 -0.38
C GLY A 106 3.05 10.52 -1.84
N GLY A 107 3.94 11.46 -2.16
CA GLY A 107 4.06 12.05 -3.51
C GLY A 107 4.37 11.03 -4.62
N MET A 108 5.08 9.95 -4.30
CA MET A 108 5.33 8.86 -5.25
C MET A 108 4.03 8.22 -5.72
N GLY A 109 3.13 7.90 -4.79
CA GLY A 109 1.82 7.32 -5.09
C GLY A 109 0.92 8.27 -5.86
N ILE A 110 0.88 9.54 -5.45
CA ILE A 110 0.10 10.57 -6.16
C ILE A 110 0.53 10.66 -7.62
N ASN A 111 1.84 10.72 -7.89
CA ASN A 111 2.35 10.80 -9.25
C ASN A 111 2.05 9.51 -10.05
N PHE A 112 2.28 8.34 -9.46
CA PHE A 112 2.01 7.07 -10.13
C PHE A 112 0.52 6.91 -10.48
N VAL A 113 -0.39 7.10 -9.52
CA VAL A 113 -1.83 6.90 -9.72
C VAL A 113 -2.39 7.86 -10.78
N LYS A 114 -1.95 9.13 -10.79
CA LYS A 114 -2.32 10.08 -11.84
C LYS A 114 -1.84 9.63 -13.22
N GLN A 115 -0.58 9.24 -13.35
CA GLN A 115 -0.03 8.75 -14.63
C GLN A 115 -0.68 7.43 -15.06
N TYR A 116 -1.01 6.55 -14.11
CA TYR A 116 -1.73 5.31 -14.36
C TYR A 116 -3.13 5.56 -14.94
N ALA A 117 -3.85 6.51 -14.36
CA ALA A 117 -5.16 6.94 -14.85
C ALA A 117 -5.06 7.63 -16.22
N GLN A 118 -4.12 8.55 -16.40
CA GLN A 118 -3.85 9.23 -17.69
C GLN A 118 -3.49 8.25 -18.82
N ALA A 119 -2.81 7.16 -18.45
CA ALA A 119 -2.49 6.08 -19.37
C ALA A 119 -3.70 5.20 -19.74
N GLY A 120 -4.90 5.47 -19.19
CA GLY A 120 -6.13 4.71 -19.45
C GLY A 120 -6.09 3.29 -18.85
N LEU A 121 -5.26 3.05 -17.83
CA LEU A 121 -5.13 1.73 -17.20
C LEU A 121 -6.15 1.50 -16.09
N SER A 122 -6.63 2.53 -15.43
CA SER A 122 -7.59 2.41 -14.31
C SER A 122 -8.87 1.66 -14.65
N SER A 123 -9.35 1.79 -15.90
CA SER A 123 -10.53 1.08 -16.39
C SER A 123 -10.26 -0.35 -16.89
N LYS A 124 -8.99 -0.72 -17.04
CA LYS A 124 -8.58 -1.99 -17.69
C LYS A 124 -7.94 -2.96 -16.73
N ILE A 125 -7.14 -2.47 -15.78
CA ILE A 125 -6.37 -3.27 -14.85
C ILE A 125 -6.60 -2.70 -13.45
N PRO A 126 -7.25 -3.44 -12.52
CA PRO A 126 -7.51 -2.94 -11.17
C PRO A 126 -6.22 -2.71 -10.40
N LEU A 127 -6.15 -1.58 -9.70
CA LEU A 127 -5.03 -1.16 -8.87
C LEU A 127 -5.31 -1.45 -7.40
N TYR A 128 -4.47 -2.26 -6.79
CA TYR A 128 -4.44 -2.56 -5.37
C TYR A 128 -3.23 -1.90 -4.73
N SER A 129 -3.38 -1.40 -3.51
CA SER A 129 -2.30 -0.67 -2.87
C SER A 129 -2.24 -0.84 -1.36
N ALA A 130 -1.05 -0.64 -0.81
CA ALA A 130 -0.85 -0.40 0.61
C ALA A 130 -0.26 1.00 0.78
N TYR A 131 -0.88 1.86 1.60
CA TYR A 131 -0.41 3.23 1.91
C TYR A 131 -0.10 4.11 0.69
N THR A 132 -0.74 3.86 -0.44
CA THR A 132 -0.57 4.64 -1.69
C THR A 132 -1.78 5.51 -1.94
N VAL A 133 -2.98 4.91 -1.79
CA VAL A 133 -4.26 5.63 -1.82
C VAL A 133 -4.86 5.57 -0.43
N ASP A 134 -4.89 6.71 0.25
CA ASP A 134 -5.32 6.87 1.62
C ASP A 134 -5.99 8.25 1.83
N ALA A 135 -6.46 8.53 3.03
CA ALA A 135 -7.13 9.79 3.37
C ALA A 135 -6.25 11.03 3.09
N ILE A 136 -4.91 10.89 3.14
CA ILE A 136 -3.97 11.99 2.91
C ILE A 136 -3.79 12.25 1.40
N SER A 137 -3.73 11.20 0.60
CA SER A 137 -3.50 11.29 -0.85
C SER A 137 -4.78 11.57 -1.65
N LEU A 138 -5.96 11.16 -1.16
CA LEU A 138 -7.25 11.29 -1.84
C LEU A 138 -7.56 12.73 -2.30
N PRO A 139 -7.36 13.81 -1.51
CA PRO A 139 -7.63 15.17 -1.95
C PRO A 139 -6.82 15.58 -3.19
N ALA A 140 -5.60 15.04 -3.35
CA ALA A 140 -4.73 15.31 -4.49
C ALA A 140 -5.02 14.38 -5.69
N LEU A 141 -5.55 13.19 -5.44
CA LEU A 141 -5.87 12.18 -6.46
C LEU A 141 -7.23 12.40 -7.12
N LYS A 142 -8.23 12.81 -6.35
CA LYS A 142 -9.61 13.03 -6.85
C LYS A 142 -10.09 11.81 -7.67
N ASP A 143 -10.60 12.04 -8.86
CA ASP A 143 -11.14 11.01 -9.75
C ASP A 143 -10.12 9.96 -10.18
N ALA A 144 -8.82 10.29 -10.14
CA ALA A 144 -7.76 9.30 -10.44
C ALA A 144 -7.72 8.12 -9.46
N ALA A 145 -8.27 8.29 -8.24
CA ALA A 145 -8.36 7.23 -7.24
C ALA A 145 -9.59 6.31 -7.40
N VAL A 146 -10.55 6.68 -8.25
CA VAL A 146 -11.79 5.90 -8.40
C VAL A 146 -11.48 4.50 -8.93
N GLY A 147 -12.06 3.47 -8.27
CA GLY A 147 -11.85 2.07 -8.63
C GLY A 147 -10.55 1.46 -8.10
N THR A 148 -9.77 2.20 -7.30
CA THR A 148 -8.59 1.63 -6.61
C THR A 148 -8.98 0.95 -5.29
N PHE A 149 -8.18 -0.03 -4.88
CA PHE A 149 -8.35 -0.76 -3.62
C PHE A 149 -7.15 -0.49 -2.70
N GLY A 150 -7.42 -0.12 -1.47
CA GLY A 150 -6.40 0.13 -0.46
C GLY A 150 -6.48 -0.85 0.71
N VAL A 151 -5.33 -1.25 1.25
CA VAL A 151 -5.25 -1.92 2.55
C VAL A 151 -4.61 -0.99 3.56
N GLN A 152 -5.25 -0.86 4.72
CA GLN A 152 -4.80 -0.04 5.83
C GLN A 152 -5.06 -0.74 7.15
N HIS A 153 -4.36 -0.35 8.19
CA HIS A 153 -4.53 -0.92 9.54
C HIS A 153 -5.74 -0.33 10.29
N TRP A 154 -6.25 0.82 9.83
CA TRP A 154 -7.40 1.49 10.44
C TRP A 154 -8.11 2.38 9.41
N SER A 155 -9.42 2.59 9.65
CA SER A 155 -10.25 3.55 8.90
C SER A 155 -11.33 4.12 9.84
N PRO A 156 -11.69 5.41 9.71
CA PRO A 156 -12.70 6.05 10.57
C PRO A 156 -14.11 5.46 10.37
N ASP A 157 -14.35 4.78 9.26
CA ASP A 157 -15.63 4.18 8.90
C ASP A 157 -15.76 2.68 9.24
N LEU A 158 -14.80 2.12 10.00
CA LEU A 158 -14.91 0.76 10.52
C LEU A 158 -16.19 0.59 11.34
N GLY A 159 -17.04 -0.40 10.98
CA GLY A 159 -18.41 -0.57 11.47
C GLY A 159 -18.55 -1.13 12.90
N ASN A 160 -17.49 -1.21 13.72
CA ASN A 160 -17.56 -1.69 15.10
C ASN A 160 -17.83 -0.56 16.12
N SER A 161 -18.39 -0.93 17.29
CA SER A 161 -18.78 0.02 18.33
C SER A 161 -17.60 0.79 18.92
N VAL A 162 -16.46 0.14 19.08
CA VAL A 162 -15.23 0.74 19.64
C VAL A 162 -14.75 1.86 18.71
N ASN A 163 -14.70 1.60 17.39
CA ASN A 163 -14.28 2.60 16.42
C ASN A 163 -15.25 3.78 16.36
N ARG A 164 -16.57 3.53 16.33
CA ARG A 164 -17.56 4.61 16.34
C ARG A 164 -17.43 5.51 17.55
N ARG A 165 -17.21 4.93 18.75
CA ARG A 165 -16.97 5.69 19.98
C ARG A 165 -15.67 6.50 19.86
N PHE A 166 -14.57 5.88 19.48
CA PHE A 166 -13.28 6.56 19.28
C PHE A 166 -13.41 7.76 18.33
N VAL A 167 -13.99 7.57 17.16
CA VAL A 167 -14.17 8.62 16.16
C VAL A 167 -15.05 9.76 16.69
N SER A 168 -16.15 9.44 17.39
CA SER A 168 -17.03 10.42 18.00
C SER A 168 -16.31 11.26 19.06
N ASP A 169 -15.58 10.61 19.97
CA ASP A 169 -14.88 11.29 21.06
C ASP A 169 -13.72 12.15 20.55
N TYR A 170 -13.00 11.65 19.51
CA TYR A 170 -11.95 12.41 18.86
C TYR A 170 -12.49 13.67 18.16
N ARG A 171 -13.60 13.53 17.43
CA ARG A 171 -14.27 14.68 16.78
C ARG A 171 -14.73 15.73 17.78
N LYS A 172 -15.35 15.31 18.89
CA LYS A 172 -15.77 16.23 19.98
C LYS A 172 -14.56 17.01 20.55
N LYS A 173 -13.43 16.34 20.71
CA LYS A 173 -12.25 16.94 21.33
C LYS A 173 -11.46 17.85 20.38
N TYR A 174 -11.34 17.49 19.11
CA TYR A 174 -10.42 18.12 18.16
C TYR A 174 -11.12 18.80 16.97
N GLY A 175 -12.44 18.67 16.81
CA GLY A 175 -13.20 19.25 15.70
C GLY A 175 -12.98 18.62 14.33
N LYS A 176 -12.22 17.55 14.25
CA LYS A 176 -11.85 16.83 13.02
C LYS A 176 -11.59 15.34 13.28
N THR A 177 -11.51 14.57 12.23
CA THR A 177 -11.08 13.14 12.23
C THR A 177 -9.87 12.97 11.36
#